data_2beaa44721928dfdfc98d17d0a1c5aaf
#
_entry.id   2beaa44721928dfdfc98d17d0a1c5aaf
#
_cell.length_a   1.000
_cell.length_b   1.000
_cell.length_c   1.000
_cell.angle_alpha   90.00
_cell.angle_beta   90.00
_cell.angle_gamma   90.00
#
_symmetry.space_group_name_H-M   'P 1'
#
loop_
_entity.id
_entity.type
_entity.pdbx_description
1 polymer ?
#
loop_
_entity_poly.entity_id
_entity_poly.type
_entity_poly.pdbx_seq_one_letter_code
_entity_poly.pdbx_strand_id
1 'polypeptide(L)'
;LIKEENEMANVLLSTKAVGSTVKLKVNGTAKEFIVVHQGKPSSLYDNSCDGTWLLMKDIYENRQWHNSNVNNLENSTIHSYLNGTFLNLFESNIRDAIKQVKLPYRKNGGSGGSDQSGANGLLCKIFLLSGYEIGFTTSDNPYFPVDGAKLSYFESGTGSSALNKRIAYLNGLAAGWWLRSPY
;
A
#
# COMPACT_ATOMS: atom_id res chain seq x y z
N LEU A 1 23.02 4.60 24.81
CA LEU A 1 23.21 3.92 23.50
C LEU A 1 21.90 3.53 22.81
N ILE A 2 20.82 3.20 23.56
CA ILE A 2 19.53 2.79 22.98
C ILE A 2 18.63 3.99 22.60
N LYS A 3 18.84 5.15 23.20
CA LYS A 3 18.07 6.39 22.90
C LYS A 3 18.42 7.04 21.56
N GLU A 4 19.67 6.92 21.12
CA GLU A 4 20.13 7.56 19.87
C GLU A 4 19.66 6.85 18.61
N GLU A 5 19.44 5.52 18.64
CA GLU A 5 18.93 4.78 17.48
C GLU A 5 17.44 5.07 17.20
N ASN A 6 16.65 5.40 18.23
CA ASN A 6 15.21 5.70 18.04
C ASN A 6 14.95 7.12 17.54
N GLU A 7 15.76 8.11 17.89
CA GLU A 7 15.59 9.48 17.38
C GLU A 7 16.02 9.63 15.92
N MET A 8 17.04 8.89 15.48
CA MET A 8 17.46 8.91 14.07
C MET A 8 16.47 8.23 13.13
N ALA A 9 15.69 7.25 13.58
CA ALA A 9 14.70 6.58 12.75
C ALA A 9 13.50 7.50 12.41
N ASN A 10 13.12 8.40 13.28
CA ASN A 10 11.96 9.29 13.10
C ASN A 10 12.22 10.48 12.16
N VAL A 11 13.45 10.93 12.02
CA VAL A 11 13.79 12.12 11.21
C VAL A 11 14.05 11.79 9.75
N LEU A 12 14.31 10.51 9.40
CA LEU A 12 14.91 10.16 8.12
C LEU A 12 13.92 9.73 7.02
N LEU A 13 12.68 9.33 7.33
CA LEU A 13 11.77 8.79 6.29
C LEU A 13 11.39 9.84 5.25
N SER A 14 11.09 11.08 5.66
CA SER A 14 10.71 12.16 4.74
C SER A 14 11.86 12.61 3.81
N THR A 15 13.11 12.30 4.18
CA THR A 15 14.30 12.63 3.37
C THR A 15 14.77 11.48 2.49
N LYS A 16 14.17 10.30 2.62
CA LYS A 16 14.55 9.13 1.83
C LYS A 16 14.10 9.26 0.38
N ALA A 17 15.00 8.99 -0.53
CA ALA A 17 14.69 9.00 -1.95
C ALA A 17 13.69 7.88 -2.29
N VAL A 18 12.78 8.16 -3.24
CA VAL A 18 11.91 7.15 -3.83
C VAL A 18 12.76 6.04 -4.47
N GLY A 19 12.43 4.79 -4.20
CA GLY A 19 13.19 3.61 -4.60
C GLY A 19 14.22 3.13 -3.57
N SER A 20 14.56 3.94 -2.55
CA SER A 20 15.41 3.47 -1.46
C SER A 20 14.67 2.51 -0.53
N THR A 21 15.39 1.68 0.21
CA THR A 21 14.81 0.75 1.17
C THR A 21 15.08 1.18 2.61
N VAL A 22 14.13 0.85 3.47
CA VAL A 22 14.25 0.96 4.92
C VAL A 22 13.89 -0.37 5.57
N LYS A 23 14.40 -0.64 6.77
CA LYS A 23 14.09 -1.86 7.51
C LYS A 23 13.20 -1.51 8.70
N LEU A 24 12.07 -2.18 8.82
CA LEU A 24 11.18 -2.12 9.98
C LEU A 24 10.99 -3.52 10.54
N LYS A 25 10.88 -3.65 11.85
CA LYS A 25 10.59 -4.94 12.48
C LYS A 25 9.10 -5.25 12.37
N VAL A 26 8.79 -6.42 11.84
CA VAL A 26 7.47 -7.03 11.79
C VAL A 26 7.56 -8.37 12.49
N ASN A 27 6.79 -8.57 13.55
CA ASN A 27 6.85 -9.75 14.41
C ASN A 27 8.29 -10.08 14.85
N GLY A 28 9.02 -9.07 15.34
CA GLY A 28 10.40 -9.18 15.81
C GLY A 28 11.46 -9.35 14.71
N THR A 29 11.07 -9.54 13.44
CA THR A 29 11.99 -9.77 12.32
C THR A 29 12.09 -8.52 11.44
N ALA A 30 13.33 -8.11 11.10
CA ALA A 30 13.56 -7.00 10.19
C ALA A 30 13.09 -7.34 8.78
N LYS A 31 12.16 -6.55 8.23
CA LYS A 31 11.65 -6.63 6.87
C LYS A 31 12.03 -5.38 6.10
N GLU A 32 12.33 -5.53 4.81
CA GLU A 32 12.62 -4.41 3.92
C GLU A 32 11.33 -3.79 3.36
N PHE A 33 11.32 -2.46 3.33
CA PHE A 33 10.25 -1.67 2.73
C PHE A 33 10.87 -0.69 1.72
N ILE A 34 10.23 -0.53 0.58
CA ILE A 34 10.62 0.40 -0.47
C ILE A 34 9.87 1.71 -0.25
N VAL A 35 10.55 2.84 -0.33
CA VAL A 35 9.92 4.16 -0.41
C VAL A 35 9.33 4.30 -1.81
N VAL A 36 8.00 4.23 -1.94
CA VAL A 36 7.33 4.26 -3.26
C VAL A 36 6.80 5.64 -3.64
N HIS A 37 6.64 6.54 -2.66
CA HIS A 37 6.24 7.92 -2.90
C HIS A 37 6.55 8.82 -1.70
N GLN A 38 6.73 10.12 -1.96
CA GLN A 38 6.81 11.17 -0.95
C GLN A 38 5.71 12.19 -1.19
N GLY A 39 5.00 12.55 -0.13
CA GLY A 39 3.93 13.52 -0.18
C GLY A 39 2.56 12.91 -0.52
N LYS A 40 1.60 13.76 -0.89
CA LYS A 40 0.25 13.38 -1.33
C LYS A 40 0.26 13.09 -2.83
N PRO A 41 -0.14 11.89 -3.29
CA PRO A 41 0.04 11.50 -4.70
C PRO A 41 -0.75 12.35 -5.71
N SER A 42 -1.94 12.81 -5.35
CA SER A 42 -2.78 13.68 -6.20
C SER A 42 -3.92 14.32 -5.40
N SER A 43 -4.75 15.13 -6.08
CA SER A 43 -5.97 15.72 -5.50
C SER A 43 -7.06 14.70 -5.15
N LEU A 44 -6.99 13.49 -5.67
CA LEU A 44 -7.90 12.40 -5.28
C LEU A 44 -7.75 11.97 -3.82
N TYR A 45 -6.58 12.21 -3.23
CA TYR A 45 -6.27 11.76 -1.87
C TYR A 45 -6.65 12.81 -0.83
N ASP A 46 -7.11 12.35 0.33
CA ASP A 46 -7.26 13.20 1.50
C ASP A 46 -5.88 13.73 1.96
N ASN A 47 -5.87 14.85 2.67
CA ASN A 47 -4.62 15.43 3.20
C ASN A 47 -3.92 14.51 4.23
N SER A 48 -4.64 13.58 4.85
CA SER A 48 -4.04 12.56 5.71
C SER A 48 -3.02 11.69 4.98
N CYS A 49 -3.12 11.58 3.65
CA CYS A 49 -2.20 10.80 2.81
C CYS A 49 -0.88 11.50 2.50
N ASP A 50 -0.68 12.74 2.97
CA ASP A 50 0.60 13.43 2.84
C ASP A 50 1.64 12.83 3.78
N GLY A 51 2.70 12.24 3.23
CA GLY A 51 3.75 11.56 4.00
C GLY A 51 4.62 10.63 3.15
N THR A 52 5.42 9.79 3.83
CA THR A 52 6.25 8.78 3.17
C THR A 52 5.46 7.50 2.97
N TRP A 53 5.33 7.05 1.73
CA TRP A 53 4.66 5.82 1.36
C TRP A 53 5.65 4.67 1.30
N LEU A 54 5.40 3.63 2.10
CA LEU A 54 6.23 2.45 2.19
C LEU A 54 5.49 1.22 1.65
N LEU A 55 6.13 0.48 0.77
CA LEU A 55 5.67 -0.82 0.29
C LEU A 55 6.60 -1.91 0.83
N MET A 56 6.05 -2.93 1.47
CA MET A 56 6.84 -4.11 1.84
C MET A 56 7.42 -4.74 0.57
N LYS A 57 8.74 -4.94 0.54
CA LYS A 57 9.46 -5.38 -0.66
C LYS A 57 9.08 -6.80 -1.08
N ASP A 58 8.94 -7.69 -0.09
CA ASP A 58 8.57 -9.09 -0.31
C ASP A 58 7.18 -9.37 0.27
N ILE A 59 6.51 -10.36 -0.27
CA ILE A 59 5.21 -10.83 0.22
C ILE A 59 5.39 -11.42 1.61
N TYR A 60 4.62 -10.95 2.57
CA TYR A 60 4.69 -11.42 3.95
C TYR A 60 4.19 -12.86 4.10
N GLU A 61 3.02 -13.14 3.51
CA GLU A 61 2.36 -14.44 3.57
C GLU A 61 1.30 -14.59 2.46
N ASN A 62 0.90 -15.81 2.17
CA ASN A 62 -0.31 -16.07 1.40
C ASN A 62 -1.54 -15.89 2.29
N ARG A 63 -2.50 -15.11 1.82
CA ARG A 63 -3.75 -14.87 2.54
C ARG A 63 -4.91 -14.73 1.57
N GLN A 64 -6.02 -15.37 1.91
CA GLN A 64 -7.26 -15.23 1.17
C GLN A 64 -7.80 -13.80 1.30
N TRP A 65 -8.34 -13.28 0.21
CA TRP A 65 -8.97 -11.96 0.17
C TRP A 65 -10.17 -11.88 1.12
N HIS A 66 -11.09 -12.83 0.99
CA HIS A 66 -12.28 -12.96 1.82
C HIS A 66 -12.78 -14.41 1.78
N ASN A 67 -13.59 -14.81 2.75
CA ASN A 67 -14.12 -16.17 2.85
C ASN A 67 -15.41 -16.38 2.03
N SER A 68 -15.94 -15.36 1.38
CA SER A 68 -17.09 -15.40 0.48
C SER A 68 -16.88 -14.47 -0.70
N ASN A 69 -17.87 -14.34 -1.58
CA ASN A 69 -17.75 -13.52 -2.80
C ASN A 69 -17.92 -12.01 -2.49
N VAL A 70 -16.86 -11.40 -1.94
CA VAL A 70 -16.77 -9.95 -1.67
C VAL A 70 -15.70 -9.34 -2.58
N ASN A 71 -16.09 -8.44 -3.46
CA ASN A 71 -15.22 -7.78 -4.43
C ASN A 71 -15.03 -6.29 -4.09
N ASN A 72 -14.72 -5.99 -2.84
CA ASN A 72 -14.32 -4.65 -2.41
C ASN A 72 -13.44 -4.74 -1.15
N LEU A 73 -12.50 -3.80 -1.03
CA LEU A 73 -11.56 -3.80 0.07
C LEU A 73 -12.26 -3.54 1.42
N GLU A 74 -13.20 -2.60 1.46
CA GLU A 74 -13.82 -2.13 2.71
C GLU A 74 -14.47 -3.25 3.53
N ASN A 75 -15.06 -4.25 2.85
CA ASN A 75 -15.76 -5.38 3.47
C ASN A 75 -14.93 -6.67 3.47
N SER A 76 -13.69 -6.63 2.99
CA SER A 76 -12.84 -7.82 2.91
C SER A 76 -12.23 -8.19 4.26
N THR A 77 -12.03 -9.49 4.48
CA THR A 77 -11.31 -9.97 5.67
C THR A 77 -9.83 -9.59 5.65
N ILE A 78 -9.24 -9.40 4.44
CA ILE A 78 -7.85 -8.94 4.34
C ILE A 78 -7.71 -7.50 4.85
N HIS A 79 -8.67 -6.62 4.60
CA HIS A 79 -8.66 -5.25 5.14
C HIS A 79 -8.70 -5.24 6.67
N SER A 80 -9.60 -6.01 7.26
CA SER A 80 -9.70 -6.15 8.71
C SER A 80 -8.42 -6.73 9.32
N TYR A 81 -7.84 -7.73 8.65
CA TYR A 81 -6.56 -8.32 9.05
C TYR A 81 -5.42 -7.30 9.03
N LEU A 82 -5.27 -6.55 7.94
CA LEU A 82 -4.21 -5.56 7.77
C LEU A 82 -4.28 -4.47 8.87
N ASN A 83 -5.47 -3.99 9.20
CA ASN A 83 -5.69 -2.92 10.18
C ASN A 83 -5.90 -3.40 11.62
N GLY A 84 -5.91 -4.69 11.84
CA GLY A 84 -5.97 -5.34 13.15
C GLY A 84 -4.74 -6.17 13.43
N THR A 85 -4.79 -7.45 13.10
CA THR A 85 -3.74 -8.42 13.44
C THR A 85 -2.38 -8.04 12.87
N PHE A 86 -2.30 -7.71 11.58
CA PHE A 86 -1.02 -7.38 10.93
C PHE A 86 -0.42 -6.08 11.49
N LEU A 87 -1.23 -5.04 11.68
CA LEU A 87 -0.79 -3.78 12.29
C LEU A 87 -0.16 -4.01 13.69
N ASN A 88 -0.69 -4.97 14.45
CA ASN A 88 -0.18 -5.32 15.77
C ASN A 88 1.14 -6.12 15.76
N LEU A 89 1.61 -6.57 14.61
CA LEU A 89 2.94 -7.18 14.45
C LEU A 89 4.09 -6.15 14.47
N PHE A 90 3.78 -4.87 14.29
CA PHE A 90 4.76 -3.79 14.43
C PHE A 90 4.96 -3.44 15.90
N GLU A 91 6.19 -3.06 16.25
CA GLU A 91 6.49 -2.48 17.58
C GLU A 91 5.65 -1.22 17.81
N SER A 92 5.33 -0.90 19.07
CA SER A 92 4.40 0.18 19.42
C SER A 92 4.81 1.54 18.84
N ASN A 93 6.09 1.89 18.92
CA ASN A 93 6.62 3.14 18.38
C ASN A 93 6.43 3.25 16.84
N ILE A 94 6.61 2.15 16.10
CA ILE A 94 6.37 2.10 14.65
C ILE A 94 4.87 2.19 14.36
N ARG A 95 4.06 1.41 15.07
CA ARG A 95 2.60 1.40 14.91
C ARG A 95 1.97 2.78 15.17
N ASP A 96 2.52 3.52 16.15
CA ASP A 96 2.07 4.86 16.48
C ASP A 96 2.49 5.90 15.42
N ALA A 97 3.65 5.68 14.77
CA ALA A 97 4.12 6.50 13.67
C ALA A 97 3.36 6.24 12.34
N ILE A 98 2.71 5.08 12.17
CA ILE A 98 1.89 4.78 10.99
C ILE A 98 0.64 5.66 11.03
N LYS A 99 0.52 6.55 10.06
CA LYS A 99 -0.61 7.50 9.94
C LYS A 99 -1.90 6.75 9.60
N GLN A 100 -2.99 7.21 10.18
CA GLN A 100 -4.33 6.85 9.71
C GLN A 100 -4.68 7.75 8.53
N VAL A 101 -5.03 7.15 7.40
CA VAL A 101 -5.26 7.84 6.13
C VAL A 101 -6.63 7.53 5.56
N LYS A 102 -7.11 8.37 4.64
CA LYS A 102 -8.32 8.14 3.85
C LYS A 102 -7.93 7.96 2.39
N LEU A 103 -7.98 6.71 1.91
CA LEU A 103 -7.56 6.34 0.56
C LEU A 103 -8.70 6.41 -0.45
N PRO A 104 -8.45 6.82 -1.69
CA PRO A 104 -9.38 6.59 -2.79
C PRO A 104 -9.65 5.09 -2.94
N TYR A 105 -10.91 4.73 -3.17
CA TYR A 105 -11.30 3.33 -3.36
C TYR A 105 -12.64 3.23 -4.07
N ARG A 106 -12.95 2.07 -4.62
CA ARG A 106 -14.27 1.79 -5.18
C ARG A 106 -15.17 1.12 -4.15
N LYS A 107 -16.11 1.88 -3.63
CA LYS A 107 -17.12 1.41 -2.68
C LYS A 107 -18.03 0.38 -3.34
N ASN A 108 -18.37 -0.69 -2.64
CA ASN A 108 -19.18 -1.82 -3.08
C ASN A 108 -18.56 -2.67 -4.21
N GLY A 109 -17.39 -2.32 -4.72
CA GLY A 109 -16.66 -3.08 -5.74
C GLY A 109 -17.37 -3.24 -7.09
N GLY A 110 -16.69 -3.86 -8.05
CA GLY A 110 -17.24 -4.24 -9.35
C GLY A 110 -17.95 -3.12 -10.14
N SER A 111 -18.79 -3.50 -11.09
CA SER A 111 -19.51 -2.57 -11.97
C SER A 111 -20.59 -1.77 -11.25
N GLY A 112 -21.13 -2.26 -10.16
CA GLY A 112 -22.13 -1.55 -9.33
C GLY A 112 -21.53 -0.62 -8.28
N GLY A 113 -20.20 -0.53 -8.19
CA GLY A 113 -19.53 0.30 -7.22
C GLY A 113 -19.45 1.77 -7.60
N SER A 114 -19.10 2.61 -6.62
CA SER A 114 -18.87 4.04 -6.82
C SER A 114 -17.48 4.43 -6.31
N ASP A 115 -16.77 5.27 -7.06
CA ASP A 115 -15.46 5.76 -6.68
C ASP A 115 -15.59 6.80 -5.57
N GLN A 116 -14.85 6.60 -4.49
CA GLN A 116 -14.77 7.48 -3.33
C GLN A 116 -13.37 8.07 -3.23
N SER A 117 -13.27 9.35 -2.86
CA SER A 117 -12.00 10.07 -2.79
C SER A 117 -12.02 11.17 -1.74
N GLY A 118 -10.88 11.77 -1.46
CA GLY A 118 -10.72 12.84 -0.48
C GLY A 118 -11.31 12.46 0.88
N ALA A 119 -12.16 13.31 1.43
CA ALA A 119 -12.78 13.11 2.75
C ALA A 119 -13.66 11.85 2.86
N ASN A 120 -14.15 11.33 1.72
CA ASN A 120 -14.95 10.10 1.64
C ASN A 120 -14.09 8.84 1.43
N GLY A 121 -12.76 8.98 1.40
CA GLY A 121 -11.85 7.85 1.23
C GLY A 121 -11.97 6.79 2.35
N LEU A 122 -11.48 5.58 2.05
CA LEU A 122 -11.44 4.47 3.01
C LEU A 122 -10.44 4.75 4.12
N LEU A 123 -10.90 4.72 5.36
CA LEU A 123 -10.08 4.95 6.54
C LEU A 123 -9.26 3.70 6.86
N CYS A 124 -7.93 3.82 6.88
CA CYS A 124 -7.01 2.72 7.20
C CYS A 124 -5.62 3.22 7.64
N LYS A 125 -4.81 2.32 8.18
CA LYS A 125 -3.38 2.54 8.47
C LYS A 125 -2.49 1.71 7.54
N ILE A 126 -2.91 0.47 7.24
CA ILE A 126 -2.20 -0.44 6.33
C ILE A 126 -3.18 -0.85 5.22
N PHE A 127 -2.71 -0.85 4.00
CA PHE A 127 -3.56 -1.02 2.82
C PHE A 127 -2.82 -1.72 1.68
N LEU A 128 -3.58 -2.22 0.73
CA LEU A 128 -3.10 -2.72 -0.55
C LEU A 128 -3.07 -1.56 -1.56
N LEU A 129 -2.09 -1.56 -2.46
CA LEU A 129 -2.02 -0.58 -3.54
C LEU A 129 -3.12 -0.83 -4.58
N SER A 130 -3.53 0.23 -5.28
CA SER A 130 -4.45 0.12 -6.43
C SER A 130 -3.70 -0.16 -7.73
N GLY A 131 -4.45 -0.56 -8.76
CA GLY A 131 -3.90 -0.72 -10.10
C GLY A 131 -3.27 0.56 -10.63
N TYR A 132 -3.92 1.70 -10.44
CA TYR A 132 -3.37 3.01 -10.83
C TYR A 132 -2.11 3.38 -10.05
N GLU A 133 -2.05 3.09 -8.77
CA GLU A 133 -0.87 3.40 -7.94
C GLU A 133 0.38 2.67 -8.41
N ILE A 134 0.24 1.47 -8.93
CA ILE A 134 1.35 0.69 -9.50
C ILE A 134 1.57 0.93 -10.99
N GLY A 135 0.89 1.92 -11.58
CA GLY A 135 1.13 2.40 -12.94
C GLY A 135 0.32 1.70 -14.03
N PHE A 136 -0.71 0.90 -13.70
CA PHE A 136 -1.71 0.51 -14.70
C PHE A 136 -2.61 1.69 -15.04
N THR A 137 -3.09 1.69 -16.29
CA THR A 137 -4.02 2.69 -16.82
C THR A 137 -5.26 2.00 -17.37
N THR A 138 -6.28 2.75 -17.75
CA THR A 138 -7.45 2.22 -18.46
C THR A 138 -7.11 1.57 -19.80
N SER A 139 -5.97 1.95 -20.41
CA SER A 139 -5.47 1.31 -21.62
C SER A 139 -4.93 -0.10 -21.35
N ASP A 140 -4.37 -0.33 -20.15
CA ASP A 140 -3.83 -1.63 -19.75
C ASP A 140 -4.94 -2.55 -19.24
N ASN A 141 -5.91 -1.99 -18.52
CA ASN A 141 -7.08 -2.70 -18.01
C ASN A 141 -8.28 -1.75 -17.88
N PRO A 142 -9.23 -1.78 -18.84
CA PRO A 142 -10.39 -0.88 -18.84
C PRO A 142 -11.37 -1.11 -17.68
N TYR A 143 -11.24 -2.21 -16.96
CA TYR A 143 -12.11 -2.54 -15.82
C TYR A 143 -11.60 -1.99 -14.48
N PHE A 144 -10.35 -1.51 -14.41
CA PHE A 144 -9.88 -0.88 -13.19
C PHE A 144 -10.59 0.45 -12.93
N PRO A 145 -11.14 0.65 -11.73
CA PRO A 145 -11.68 1.95 -11.34
C PRO A 145 -10.56 2.97 -11.17
N VAL A 146 -10.88 4.26 -11.27
CA VAL A 146 -9.94 5.34 -10.97
C VAL A 146 -9.85 5.53 -9.44
N ASP A 147 -9.24 4.57 -8.77
CA ASP A 147 -9.13 4.49 -7.31
C ASP A 147 -7.74 4.85 -6.77
N GLY A 148 -6.96 5.60 -7.55
CA GLY A 148 -5.64 6.05 -7.17
C GLY A 148 -4.95 6.87 -8.24
N ALA A 149 -3.72 7.28 -7.95
CA ALA A 149 -2.80 7.92 -8.87
C ALA A 149 -1.44 7.25 -8.80
N LYS A 150 -0.73 7.18 -9.93
CA LYS A 150 0.57 6.51 -10.02
C LYS A 150 1.56 7.07 -8.99
N LEU A 151 2.10 6.18 -8.15
CA LEU A 151 3.16 6.52 -7.21
C LEU A 151 4.50 6.67 -7.93
N SER A 152 5.37 7.53 -7.43
CA SER A 152 6.62 7.94 -8.11
C SER A 152 7.59 6.79 -8.39
N TYR A 153 7.54 5.71 -7.62
CA TYR A 153 8.38 4.53 -7.81
C TYR A 153 8.02 3.75 -9.08
N PHE A 154 6.73 3.70 -9.45
CA PHE A 154 6.25 2.87 -10.54
C PHE A 154 6.28 3.59 -11.90
N GLU A 155 6.43 2.81 -12.96
CA GLU A 155 6.32 3.25 -14.34
C GLU A 155 4.96 2.86 -14.92
N SER A 156 4.47 3.68 -15.87
CA SER A 156 3.20 3.42 -16.54
C SER A 156 3.32 2.30 -17.58
N GLY A 157 2.20 1.62 -17.85
CA GLY A 157 2.09 0.62 -18.90
C GLY A 157 2.62 -0.76 -18.49
N THR A 158 2.85 -1.61 -19.48
CA THR A 158 3.20 -3.04 -19.32
C THR A 158 4.58 -3.40 -19.88
N GLY A 159 5.42 -2.41 -20.20
CA GLY A 159 6.80 -2.64 -20.64
C GLY A 159 7.67 -3.31 -19.56
N SER A 160 8.77 -3.94 -19.96
CA SER A 160 9.63 -4.72 -19.05
C SER A 160 10.09 -3.93 -17.81
N SER A 161 10.43 -2.65 -17.95
CA SER A 161 10.83 -1.80 -16.83
C SER A 161 9.69 -1.63 -15.82
N ALA A 162 8.46 -1.37 -16.30
CA ALA A 162 7.27 -1.25 -15.44
C ALA A 162 6.94 -2.57 -14.76
N LEU A 163 7.03 -3.69 -15.47
CA LEU A 163 6.76 -5.02 -14.92
C LEU A 163 7.76 -5.38 -13.82
N ASN A 164 9.06 -5.12 -14.01
CA ASN A 164 10.09 -5.44 -13.03
C ASN A 164 9.85 -4.78 -11.67
N LYS A 165 9.29 -3.57 -11.64
CA LYS A 165 8.96 -2.86 -10.40
C LYS A 165 7.73 -3.41 -9.67
N ARG A 166 6.97 -4.30 -10.31
CA ARG A 166 5.76 -4.94 -9.75
C ARG A 166 5.99 -6.37 -9.29
N ILE A 167 7.20 -6.91 -9.50
CA ILE A 167 7.54 -8.26 -9.04
C ILE A 167 7.80 -8.22 -7.54
N ALA A 168 7.14 -9.11 -6.81
CA ALA A 168 7.40 -9.38 -5.40
C ALA A 168 7.65 -10.88 -5.20
N TYR A 169 8.33 -11.23 -4.12
CA TYR A 169 8.75 -12.60 -3.88
C TYR A 169 8.13 -13.13 -2.58
N LEU A 170 7.72 -14.40 -2.62
CA LEU A 170 7.35 -15.17 -1.44
C LEU A 170 8.33 -16.33 -1.31
N ASN A 171 9.08 -16.39 -0.21
CA ASN A 171 10.11 -17.42 0.02
C ASN A 171 11.13 -17.53 -1.13
N GLY A 172 11.51 -16.40 -1.73
CA GLY A 172 12.48 -16.34 -2.83
C GLY A 172 11.92 -16.66 -4.23
N LEU A 173 10.64 -16.97 -4.35
CA LEU A 173 9.97 -17.21 -5.64
C LEU A 173 9.03 -16.04 -5.98
N ALA A 174 9.05 -15.60 -7.23
CA ALA A 174 8.12 -14.59 -7.71
C ALA A 174 6.67 -15.07 -7.56
N ALA A 175 5.83 -14.23 -6.97
CA ALA A 175 4.43 -14.56 -6.72
C ALA A 175 3.51 -13.36 -6.94
N GLY A 176 2.24 -13.64 -7.26
CA GLY A 176 1.21 -12.63 -7.37
C GLY A 176 0.84 -12.05 -6.00
N TRP A 177 0.38 -10.81 -6.01
CA TRP A 177 -0.08 -10.11 -4.81
C TRP A 177 -1.36 -9.33 -5.08
N TRP A 178 -2.14 -9.13 -4.01
CA TRP A 178 -3.43 -8.48 -4.09
C TRP A 178 -3.31 -6.97 -4.33
N LEU A 179 -4.16 -6.45 -5.20
CA LEU A 179 -4.44 -5.02 -5.33
C LEU A 179 -5.81 -4.72 -4.71
N ARG A 180 -6.05 -3.47 -4.30
CA ARG A 180 -7.36 -3.07 -3.78
C ARG A 180 -8.39 -2.74 -4.87
N SER A 181 -7.93 -2.52 -6.10
CA SER A 181 -8.83 -2.25 -7.24
C SER A 181 -9.70 -3.48 -7.50
N PRO A 182 -11.02 -3.38 -7.38
CA PRO A 182 -11.92 -4.47 -7.74
C PRO A 182 -11.95 -4.65 -9.25
N TYR A 183 -12.10 -5.91 -9.65
CA TYR A 183 -12.19 -6.33 -11.06
C TYR A 183 -13.62 -6.80 -11.38
#